data_c5672f077969e727bc811f70b08fd731
#
_entry.id   c5672f077969e727bc811f70b08fd731
#
_cell.length_a   1.000
_cell.length_b   1.000
_cell.length_c   1.000
_cell.angle_alpha   90.00
_cell.angle_beta   90.00
_cell.angle_gamma   90.00
#
_symmetry.space_group_name_H-M   'P 1'
#
loop_
_entity.id
_entity.type
_entity.pdbx_description
1 polymer ?
#
loop_
_entity_poly.entity_id
_entity_poly.type
_entity_poly.pdbx_seq_one_letter_code
_entity_poly.pdbx_strand_id
1 'polypeptide(L)'
;MIKNSFMRDDNEALREEEKRVRQLRRLVDLTAALLLQTDLTLESAQKLLAGCRARALELFPDKGETFDLIYGSRLRRIVTERFHLQ
;
A
#
# COMPACT_ATOMS: atom_id res chain seq x y z
N MET A 1 -9.38 -9.78 36.47
CA MET A 1 -9.87 -10.72 35.50
C MET A 1 -10.55 -10.04 34.32
N ILE A 2 -11.53 -9.20 34.60
CA ILE A 2 -12.22 -8.45 33.53
C ILE A 2 -11.25 -7.57 32.76
N LYS A 3 -10.31 -6.93 33.43
CA LYS A 3 -9.29 -6.11 32.80
C LYS A 3 -8.39 -6.91 31.88
N ASN A 4 -8.08 -8.15 32.23
CA ASN A 4 -7.22 -8.99 31.40
C ASN A 4 -7.89 -9.39 30.07
N SER A 5 -9.20 -9.71 30.16
CA SER A 5 -9.96 -10.03 28.94
C SER A 5 -10.04 -8.82 28.01
N PHE A 6 -10.30 -7.67 28.58
CA PHE A 6 -10.39 -6.42 27.83
C PHE A 6 -9.06 -6.09 27.15
N MET A 7 -7.96 -6.21 27.88
CA MET A 7 -6.63 -6.00 27.33
C MET A 7 -6.27 -6.98 26.23
N ARG A 8 -6.75 -8.22 26.36
CA ARG A 8 -6.52 -9.24 25.36
C ARG A 8 -7.15 -8.87 24.02
N ASP A 9 -8.39 -8.38 24.04
CA ASP A 9 -9.10 -7.96 22.85
C ASP A 9 -8.39 -6.78 22.18
N ASP A 10 -7.94 -5.82 22.97
CA ASP A 10 -7.18 -4.68 22.47
C ASP A 10 -5.87 -5.12 21.82
N ASN A 11 -5.17 -6.08 22.43
CA ASN A 11 -3.92 -6.61 21.90
C ASN A 11 -4.13 -7.34 20.57
N GLU A 12 -5.22 -8.08 20.46
CA GLU A 12 -5.53 -8.79 19.21
C GLU A 12 -5.86 -7.81 18.10
N ALA A 13 -6.64 -6.78 18.39
CA ALA A 13 -6.97 -5.74 17.41
C ALA A 13 -5.71 -5.03 16.94
N LEU A 14 -4.80 -4.69 17.84
CA LEU A 14 -3.53 -4.05 17.50
C LEU A 14 -2.65 -4.96 16.64
N ARG A 15 -2.59 -6.24 16.96
CA ARG A 15 -1.80 -7.20 16.18
C ARG A 15 -2.33 -7.33 14.76
N GLU A 16 -3.65 -7.36 14.59
CA GLU A 16 -4.25 -7.44 13.28
C GLU A 16 -3.98 -6.18 12.48
N GLU A 17 -4.07 -5.01 13.10
CA GLU A 17 -3.76 -3.77 12.43
C GLU A 17 -2.30 -3.70 12.04
N GLU A 18 -1.39 -4.08 12.93
CA GLU A 18 0.03 -4.14 12.62
C GLU A 18 0.32 -5.08 11.46
N LYS A 19 -0.38 -6.20 11.41
CA LYS A 19 -0.24 -7.16 10.33
C LYS A 19 -0.68 -6.55 8.99
N ARG A 20 -1.81 -5.83 8.99
CA ARG A 20 -2.29 -5.16 7.78
C ARG A 20 -1.33 -4.07 7.33
N VAL A 21 -0.75 -3.32 8.28
CA VAL A 21 0.24 -2.29 7.96
C VAL A 21 1.48 -2.92 7.33
N ARG A 22 1.96 -4.04 7.86
CA ARG A 22 3.10 -4.74 7.28
C ARG A 22 2.80 -5.25 5.87
N GLN A 23 1.59 -5.78 5.67
CA GLN A 23 1.17 -6.23 4.34
C GLN A 23 1.14 -5.05 3.36
N LEU A 24 0.63 -3.91 3.80
CA LEU A 24 0.59 -2.71 2.97
C LEU A 24 2.00 -2.26 2.59
N ARG A 25 2.93 -2.23 3.54
CA ARG A 25 4.32 -1.84 3.26
C ARG A 25 4.97 -2.77 2.24
N ARG A 26 4.78 -4.08 2.41
CA ARG A 26 5.30 -5.05 1.45
C ARG A 26 4.72 -4.85 0.06
N LEU A 27 3.43 -4.59 0.00
CA LEU A 27 2.74 -4.33 -1.27
C LEU A 27 3.32 -3.10 -1.95
N VAL A 28 3.49 -2.01 -1.23
CA VAL A 28 4.04 -0.77 -1.77
C VAL A 28 5.49 -0.97 -2.20
N ASP A 29 6.29 -1.62 -1.38
CA ASP A 29 7.70 -1.88 -1.69
C ASP A 29 7.85 -2.77 -2.93
N LEU A 30 7.02 -3.81 -3.03
CA LEU A 30 7.03 -4.68 -4.19
C LEU A 30 6.61 -3.92 -5.45
N THR A 31 5.56 -3.12 -5.34
CA THR A 31 5.08 -2.31 -6.46
C THR A 31 6.19 -1.35 -6.93
N ALA A 32 6.85 -0.68 -5.98
CA ALA A 32 7.96 0.22 -6.31
C ALA A 32 9.08 -0.54 -7.05
N ALA A 33 9.43 -1.72 -6.58
CA ALA A 33 10.45 -2.54 -7.22
C ALA A 33 10.05 -2.94 -8.63
N LEU A 34 8.79 -3.33 -8.83
CA LEU A 34 8.28 -3.69 -10.15
C LEU A 34 8.26 -2.50 -11.09
N LEU A 35 7.98 -1.30 -10.58
CA LEU A 35 7.99 -0.08 -11.39
C LEU A 35 9.38 0.29 -11.88
N LEU A 36 10.42 -0.27 -11.30
CA LEU A 36 11.81 -0.01 -11.70
C LEU A 36 12.39 -1.09 -12.62
N GLN A 37 11.59 -2.06 -13.04
CA GLN A 37 12.06 -3.10 -13.95
C GLN A 37 12.36 -2.55 -15.34
N THR A 38 13.37 -3.15 -16.00
CA THR A 38 13.91 -2.65 -17.27
C THR A 38 12.88 -2.65 -18.39
N ASP A 39 12.10 -3.71 -18.49
CA ASP A 39 11.17 -3.91 -19.63
C ASP A 39 9.77 -3.38 -19.38
N LEU A 40 9.59 -2.56 -18.37
CA LEU A 40 8.28 -2.07 -17.97
C LEU A 40 7.77 -1.03 -18.98
N THR A 41 6.55 -1.23 -19.49
CA THR A 41 5.87 -0.24 -20.32
C THR A 41 5.06 0.71 -19.44
N LEU A 42 4.72 1.88 -19.96
CA LEU A 42 3.87 2.83 -19.25
C LEU A 42 2.50 2.19 -18.93
N GLU A 43 1.94 1.46 -19.87
CA GLU A 43 0.65 0.78 -19.66
C GLU A 43 0.73 -0.20 -18.48
N SER A 44 1.78 -1.02 -18.43
CA SER A 44 2.01 -1.95 -17.34
C SER A 44 2.22 -1.23 -16.02
N ALA A 45 2.94 -0.11 -16.05
CA ALA A 45 3.15 0.70 -14.84
C ALA A 45 1.82 1.23 -14.30
N GLN A 46 0.95 1.71 -15.18
CA GLN A 46 -0.35 2.22 -14.77
C GLN A 46 -1.22 1.10 -14.18
N LYS A 47 -1.15 -0.10 -14.73
CA LYS A 47 -1.85 -1.27 -14.19
C LYS A 47 -1.32 -1.65 -12.82
N LEU A 48 -0.01 -1.57 -12.62
CA LEU A 48 0.61 -1.84 -11.33
C LEU A 48 0.13 -0.84 -10.27
N LEU A 49 0.06 0.45 -10.63
CA LEU A 49 -0.45 1.47 -9.72
C LEU A 49 -1.90 1.19 -9.32
N ALA A 50 -2.75 0.91 -10.30
CA ALA A 50 -4.16 0.65 -10.05
C ALA A 50 -4.35 -0.61 -9.20
N GLY A 51 -3.59 -1.67 -9.48
CA GLY A 51 -3.65 -2.91 -8.73
C GLY A 51 -3.19 -2.74 -7.30
N CYS A 52 -2.13 -1.98 -7.10
CA CYS A 52 -1.62 -1.67 -5.76
C CYS A 52 -2.67 -0.93 -4.94
N ARG A 53 -3.29 0.10 -5.52
CA ARG A 53 -4.34 0.86 -4.85
C ARG A 53 -5.53 -0.03 -4.50
N ALA A 54 -5.98 -0.85 -5.43
CA ALA A 54 -7.11 -1.74 -5.20
C ALA A 54 -6.82 -2.70 -4.05
N ARG A 55 -5.62 -3.27 -4.02
CA ARG A 55 -5.23 -4.18 -2.94
C ARG A 55 -5.11 -3.45 -1.60
N ALA A 56 -4.58 -2.23 -1.61
CA ALA A 56 -4.48 -1.42 -0.40
C ALA A 56 -5.87 -1.13 0.18
N LEU A 57 -6.87 -0.89 -0.67
CA LEU A 57 -8.23 -0.65 -0.22
C LEU A 57 -8.93 -1.91 0.30
N GLU A 58 -8.46 -3.10 -0.10
CA GLU A 58 -8.92 -4.33 0.53
C GLU A 58 -8.42 -4.41 1.98
N LEU A 59 -7.21 -3.95 2.22
CA LEU A 59 -6.63 -3.95 3.56
C LEU A 59 -7.20 -2.84 4.44
N PHE A 60 -7.45 -1.67 3.86
CA PHE A 60 -7.95 -0.48 4.58
C PHE A 60 -9.03 0.21 3.73
N PRO A 61 -10.28 -0.29 3.76
CA PRO A 61 -11.33 0.18 2.84
C PRO A 61 -11.64 1.67 2.91
N ASP A 62 -11.52 2.29 4.09
CA ASP A 62 -11.86 3.70 4.28
C ASP A 62 -10.65 4.63 4.25
N LYS A 63 -9.50 4.16 3.78
CA LYS A 63 -8.25 4.94 3.79
C LYS A 63 -7.75 5.29 2.39
N GLY A 64 -8.65 5.39 1.41
CA GLY A 64 -8.26 5.68 0.03
C GLY A 64 -7.53 7.00 -0.12
N GLU A 65 -8.04 8.07 0.48
CA GLU A 65 -7.38 9.37 0.41
C GLU A 65 -6.00 9.34 1.09
N THR A 66 -5.92 8.69 2.24
CA THR A 66 -4.65 8.57 2.96
C THR A 66 -3.64 7.81 2.12
N PHE A 67 -4.06 6.71 1.50
CA PHE A 67 -3.20 5.95 0.61
C PHE A 67 -2.70 6.83 -0.55
N ASP A 68 -3.60 7.54 -1.20
CA ASP A 68 -3.25 8.38 -2.34
C ASP A 68 -2.25 9.47 -1.97
N LEU A 69 -2.41 10.07 -0.80
CA LEU A 69 -1.51 11.13 -0.33
C LEU A 69 -0.13 10.62 0.06
N ILE A 70 -0.06 9.48 0.74
CA ILE A 70 1.19 8.97 1.29
C ILE A 70 1.92 8.09 0.28
N TYR A 71 1.25 7.05 -0.22
CA TYR A 71 1.89 6.04 -1.06
C TYR A 71 1.63 6.27 -2.55
N GLY A 72 0.42 6.65 -2.91
CA GLY A 72 0.05 6.87 -4.30
C GLY A 72 0.88 7.96 -4.94
N SER A 73 1.07 9.08 -4.26
CA SER A 73 1.88 10.18 -4.78
C SER A 73 3.33 9.75 -4.99
N ARG A 74 3.87 8.97 -4.05
CA ARG A 74 5.23 8.45 -4.15
C ARG A 74 5.41 7.51 -5.33
N LEU A 75 4.47 6.59 -5.51
CA LEU A 75 4.52 5.64 -6.62
C LEU A 75 4.33 6.32 -7.96
N ARG A 76 3.42 7.30 -8.03
CA ARG A 76 3.22 8.08 -9.25
C ARG A 76 4.46 8.87 -9.63
N ARG A 77 5.20 9.37 -8.64
CA ARG A 77 6.46 10.06 -8.90
C ARG A 77 7.46 9.14 -9.58
N ILE A 78 7.55 7.88 -9.13
CA ILE A 78 8.45 6.91 -9.77
C ILE A 78 8.08 6.75 -11.25
N VAL A 79 6.79 6.61 -11.55
CA VAL A 79 6.33 6.48 -12.94
C VAL A 79 6.63 7.74 -13.74
N THR A 80 6.33 8.90 -13.17
CA THR A 80 6.56 10.18 -13.82
C THR A 80 8.04 10.36 -14.19
N GLU A 81 8.93 10.07 -13.25
CA GLU A 81 10.36 10.20 -13.47
C GLU A 81 10.89 9.18 -14.48
N ARG A 82 10.41 7.93 -14.36
CA ARG A 82 10.87 6.85 -15.25
C ARG A 82 10.47 7.08 -16.70
N PHE A 83 9.25 7.54 -16.94
CA PHE A 83 8.71 7.72 -18.29
C PHE A 83 8.73 9.17 -18.75
N HIS A 84 9.36 10.05 -18.00
CA HIS A 84 9.50 11.47 -18.30
C HIS A 84 8.16 12.16 -18.55
N LEU A 85 7.17 11.83 -17.74
CA LEU A 85 5.84 12.46 -17.81
C LEU A 85 5.86 13.80 -17.08
N GLN A 86 4.99 14.73 -17.53
CA GLN A 86 4.88 16.03 -16.88
C GLN A 86 3.45 16.43 -16.55
#